data_02c79a4e03e52b58aa0840f8041c36d1
#
_entry.id   02c79a4e03e52b58aa0840f8041c36d1
#
_cell.length_a   1.000
_cell.length_b   1.000
_cell.length_c   1.000
_cell.angle_alpha   90.00
_cell.angle_beta   90.00
_cell.angle_gamma   90.00
#
_symmetry.space_group_name_H-M   'P 1'
#
loop_
_entity.id
_entity.type
_entity.pdbx_description
1 polymer ?
#
loop_
_entity_poly.entity_id
_entity_poly.type
_entity_poly.pdbx_seq_one_letter_code
_entity_poly.pdbx_strand_id
1 'polypeptide(L)'
;VLLLLAVMGVTTVLSGLISAGPTAAAMMPVVLALADGPLAAQSDWLAVAFAASICAGSSLFLWSATAGLLMASKVEDARIVPDDDGHPPQPYRWGVGPYLRYGAIHAGVQFSIAAAWVLVVL
;
A
#
# COMPACT_ATOMS: atom_id res chain seq x y z
N VAL A 1 -7.55 -2.02 20.76
CA VAL A 1 -7.08 -2.90 19.67
C VAL A 1 -8.02 -2.83 18.46
N LEU A 2 -9.33 -3.13 18.59
CA LEU A 2 -10.26 -3.15 17.45
C LEU A 2 -10.30 -1.81 16.68
N LEU A 3 -10.35 -0.68 17.40
CA LEU A 3 -10.34 0.66 16.81
C LEU A 3 -9.04 0.92 16.02
N LEU A 4 -7.92 0.50 16.57
CA LEU A 4 -6.62 0.63 15.89
C LEU A 4 -6.58 -0.21 14.61
N LEU A 5 -7.02 -1.46 14.65
CA LEU A 5 -7.13 -2.31 13.46
C LEU A 5 -8.09 -1.73 12.41
N ALA A 6 -9.20 -1.12 12.85
CA ALA A 6 -10.14 -0.44 11.94
C ALA A 6 -9.47 0.75 11.24
N VAL A 7 -8.73 1.59 11.97
CA VAL A 7 -7.96 2.70 11.40
C VAL A 7 -6.93 2.19 10.41
N MET A 8 -6.20 1.12 10.76
CA MET A 8 -5.24 0.48 9.86
C MET A 8 -5.90 0.01 8.56
N GLY A 9 -7.03 -0.71 8.66
CA GLY A 9 -7.75 -1.22 7.50
C GLY A 9 -8.24 -0.11 6.58
N VAL A 10 -8.90 0.91 7.14
CA VAL A 10 -9.38 2.08 6.38
C VAL A 10 -8.22 2.80 5.70
N THR A 11 -7.14 3.06 6.44
CA THR A 11 -5.95 3.73 5.89
C THR A 11 -5.32 2.94 4.76
N THR A 12 -5.21 1.61 4.88
CA THR A 12 -4.66 0.73 3.84
C THR A 12 -5.49 0.81 2.56
N VAL A 13 -6.82 0.72 2.67
CA VAL A 13 -7.72 0.81 1.52
C VAL A 13 -7.63 2.19 0.86
N LEU A 14 -7.70 3.26 1.63
CA LEU A 14 -7.59 4.63 1.12
C LEU A 14 -6.24 4.87 0.43
N SER A 15 -5.14 4.43 1.05
CA SER A 15 -3.80 4.57 0.46
C SER A 15 -3.68 3.82 -0.86
N GLY A 16 -4.33 2.67 -0.99
CA GLY A 16 -4.43 1.95 -2.26
C GLY A 16 -5.19 2.73 -3.33
N LEU A 17 -6.31 3.33 -2.97
CA LEU A 17 -7.21 3.99 -3.93
C LEU A 17 -6.72 5.37 -4.39
N ILE A 18 -6.29 6.23 -3.45
CA ILE A 18 -6.00 7.65 -3.71
C ILE A 18 -4.53 8.02 -3.55
N SER A 19 -3.65 7.03 -3.30
CA SER A 19 -2.21 7.22 -3.05
C SER A 19 -1.86 7.61 -1.61
N ALA A 20 -0.59 7.37 -1.25
CA ALA A 20 -0.07 7.53 0.10
C ALA A 20 -0.14 8.98 0.63
N GLY A 21 0.26 9.95 -0.20
CA GLY A 21 0.30 11.37 0.21
C GLY A 21 -1.07 11.94 0.58
N PRO A 22 -2.07 11.90 -0.33
CA PRO A 22 -3.43 12.34 -0.02
C PRO A 22 -4.06 11.59 1.15
N THR A 23 -3.81 10.28 1.26
CA THR A 23 -4.31 9.49 2.41
C THR A 23 -3.70 9.97 3.72
N ALA A 24 -2.39 10.20 3.76
CA ALA A 24 -1.73 10.74 4.94
C ALA A 24 -2.32 12.09 5.34
N ALA A 25 -2.52 12.99 4.39
CA ALA A 25 -3.11 14.30 4.65
C ALA A 25 -4.55 14.22 5.17
N ALA A 26 -5.39 13.35 4.58
CA ALA A 26 -6.78 13.18 4.97
C ALA A 26 -6.95 12.49 6.33
N MET A 27 -6.11 11.49 6.63
CA MET A 27 -6.22 10.69 7.85
C MET A 27 -5.47 11.28 9.05
N MET A 28 -4.50 12.18 8.83
CA MET A 28 -3.72 12.77 9.91
C MET A 28 -4.58 13.44 11.00
N PRO A 29 -5.59 14.27 10.69
CA PRO A 29 -6.47 14.84 11.72
C PRO A 29 -7.20 13.78 12.54
N VAL A 30 -7.63 12.68 11.90
CA VAL A 30 -8.30 11.57 12.59
C VAL A 30 -7.33 10.86 13.53
N VAL A 31 -6.11 10.58 13.07
CA VAL A 31 -5.06 9.94 13.87
C VAL A 31 -4.70 10.79 15.08
N LEU A 32 -4.54 12.10 14.91
CA LEU A 32 -4.25 13.03 16.01
C LEU A 32 -5.39 13.07 17.02
N ALA A 33 -6.65 13.16 16.56
CA ALA A 33 -7.81 13.16 17.46
C ALA A 33 -7.93 11.85 18.26
N LEU A 34 -7.54 10.72 17.67
CA LEU A 34 -7.52 9.42 18.35
C LEU A 34 -6.35 9.33 19.35
N ALA A 35 -5.21 9.91 19.02
CA ALA A 35 -4.03 9.99 19.88
C ALA A 35 -4.26 10.89 21.09
N ASP A 36 -5.04 11.97 20.94
CA ASP A 36 -5.41 12.88 22.03
C ASP A 36 -6.62 12.35 22.85
N GLY A 37 -7.30 11.30 22.37
CA GLY A 37 -8.53 10.78 22.94
C GLY A 37 -8.47 9.27 23.28
N PRO A 38 -9.26 8.44 22.61
CA PRO A 38 -9.47 7.05 23.00
C PRO A 38 -8.24 6.14 22.86
N LEU A 39 -7.20 6.59 22.16
CA LEU A 39 -5.94 5.86 21.96
C LEU A 39 -4.72 6.60 22.54
N ALA A 40 -4.93 7.53 23.48
CA ALA A 40 -3.84 8.32 24.07
C ALA A 40 -2.73 7.45 24.68
N ALA A 41 -3.10 6.36 25.35
CA ALA A 41 -2.15 5.41 25.94
C ALA A 41 -1.36 4.61 24.88
N GLN A 42 -1.80 4.58 23.64
CA GLN A 42 -1.20 3.87 22.50
C GLN A 42 -0.78 4.83 21.37
N SER A 43 -0.59 6.10 21.66
CA SER A 43 -0.30 7.13 20.63
C SER A 43 0.92 6.81 19.77
N ASP A 44 2.00 6.32 20.38
CA ASP A 44 3.22 5.94 19.65
C ASP A 44 2.97 4.76 18.69
N TRP A 45 2.21 3.76 19.15
CA TRP A 45 1.83 2.60 18.36
C TRP A 45 0.85 2.95 17.25
N LEU A 46 -0.05 3.92 17.50
CA LEU A 46 -0.97 4.45 16.50
C LEU A 46 -0.20 5.09 15.32
N ALA A 47 0.84 5.87 15.61
CA ALA A 47 1.67 6.48 14.57
C ALA A 47 2.39 5.44 13.70
N VAL A 48 2.96 4.41 14.33
CA VAL A 48 3.64 3.31 13.60
C VAL A 48 2.64 2.48 12.80
N ALA A 49 1.50 2.14 13.38
CA ALA A 49 0.43 1.40 12.71
C ALA A 49 -0.13 2.17 11.50
N PHE A 50 -0.28 3.48 11.64
CA PHE A 50 -0.70 4.37 10.56
C PHE A 50 0.30 4.38 9.40
N ALA A 51 1.59 4.56 9.70
CA ALA A 51 2.64 4.54 8.69
C ALA A 51 2.72 3.19 7.96
N ALA A 52 2.67 2.07 8.70
CA ALA A 52 2.65 0.72 8.14
C ALA A 52 1.44 0.48 7.21
N SER A 53 0.27 1.02 7.59
CA SER A 53 -0.96 0.91 6.79
C SER A 53 -0.89 1.69 5.48
N ILE A 54 -0.27 2.87 5.49
CA ILE A 54 -0.01 3.64 4.26
C ILE A 54 0.92 2.87 3.35
N CYS A 55 2.00 2.29 3.88
CA CYS A 55 2.94 1.48 3.10
C CYS A 55 2.27 0.24 2.49
N ALA A 56 1.47 -0.48 3.27
CA ALA A 56 0.72 -1.63 2.78
C ALA A 56 -0.24 -1.24 1.64
N GLY A 57 -1.02 -0.18 1.83
CA GLY A 57 -1.97 0.30 0.83
C GLY A 57 -1.30 0.79 -0.46
N SER A 58 -0.14 1.44 -0.34
CA SER A 58 0.61 1.94 -1.52
C SER A 58 1.07 0.84 -2.46
N SER A 59 1.04 -0.41 -2.04
CA SER A 59 1.38 -1.58 -2.85
C SER A 59 0.18 -2.17 -3.62
N LEU A 60 -1.06 -1.75 -3.31
CA LEU A 60 -2.28 -2.37 -3.87
C LEU A 60 -2.43 -2.12 -5.37
N PHE A 61 -2.27 -0.89 -5.82
CA PHE A 61 -2.48 -0.51 -7.22
C PHE A 61 -1.23 0.14 -7.81
N LEU A 62 -1.10 0.00 -9.13
CA LEU A 62 0.01 0.58 -9.88
C LEU A 62 0.16 2.10 -9.67
N TRP A 63 -0.95 2.80 -9.50
CA TRP A 63 -1.00 4.26 -9.30
C TRP A 63 -0.90 4.69 -7.84
N SER A 64 -0.95 3.76 -6.89
CA SER A 64 -0.89 4.09 -5.45
C SER A 64 0.45 4.67 -5.03
N ALA A 65 1.51 4.33 -5.75
CA ALA A 65 2.83 4.89 -5.55
C ALA A 65 3.41 5.40 -6.87
N THR A 66 4.04 6.57 -6.84
CA THR A 66 4.73 7.15 -8.00
C THR A 66 5.76 6.19 -8.61
N ALA A 67 6.44 5.42 -7.76
CA ALA A 67 7.39 4.40 -8.18
C ALA A 67 6.75 3.30 -9.06
N GLY A 68 5.50 2.93 -8.80
CA GLY A 68 4.78 1.95 -9.61
C GLY A 68 4.58 2.38 -11.05
N LEU A 69 4.16 3.63 -11.26
CA LEU A 69 4.00 4.20 -12.60
C LEU A 69 5.33 4.34 -13.35
N LEU A 70 6.38 4.76 -12.65
CA LEU A 70 7.74 4.84 -13.24
C LEU A 70 8.27 3.46 -13.61
N MET A 71 8.06 2.45 -12.77
CA MET A 71 8.43 1.07 -13.11
C MET A 71 7.66 0.55 -14.31
N ALA A 72 6.35 0.78 -14.37
CA ALA A 72 5.54 0.36 -15.51
C ALA A 72 6.05 0.95 -16.82
N SER A 73 6.32 2.28 -16.86
CA SER A 73 6.87 2.93 -18.06
C SER A 73 8.23 2.37 -18.45
N LYS A 74 9.11 2.11 -17.48
CA LYS A 74 10.43 1.53 -17.75
C LYS A 74 10.37 0.11 -18.27
N VAL A 75 9.44 -0.70 -17.77
CA VAL A 75 9.22 -2.07 -18.24
C VAL A 75 8.63 -2.08 -19.66
N GLU A 76 7.70 -1.15 -19.95
CA GLU A 76 7.15 -0.98 -21.30
C GLU A 76 8.22 -0.52 -22.31
N ASP A 77 9.12 0.39 -21.88
CA ASP A 77 10.24 0.86 -22.71
C ASP A 77 11.32 -0.22 -22.92
N ALA A 78 11.47 -1.14 -21.99
CA ALA A 78 12.56 -2.11 -21.97
C ALA A 78 12.44 -3.23 -23.02
N ARG A 79 11.45 -3.24 -23.91
CA ARG A 79 11.28 -4.21 -25.00
C ARG A 79 11.83 -5.58 -24.64
N ILE A 80 11.19 -6.27 -23.70
CA ILE A 80 11.71 -7.52 -23.19
C ILE A 80 11.59 -8.60 -24.25
N VAL A 81 12.77 -9.07 -24.63
CA VAL A 81 13.19 -10.32 -25.25
C VAL A 81 12.36 -10.86 -26.44
N PRO A 82 13.04 -11.17 -27.55
CA PRO A 82 12.41 -11.89 -28.66
C PRO A 82 11.90 -13.24 -28.15
N ASP A 83 10.69 -13.55 -28.51
CA ASP A 83 10.20 -14.91 -28.50
C ASP A 83 11.14 -15.77 -29.37
N ASP A 84 11.53 -16.96 -28.92
CA ASP A 84 12.38 -17.88 -29.67
C ASP A 84 11.80 -18.22 -31.07
N ASP A 85 10.54 -17.91 -31.30
CA ASP A 85 9.77 -18.11 -32.52
C ASP A 85 9.97 -16.99 -33.59
N GLY A 86 10.86 -16.04 -33.35
CA GLY A 86 11.22 -15.01 -34.36
C GLY A 86 10.19 -13.89 -34.53
N HIS A 87 9.22 -13.76 -33.61
CA HIS A 87 8.31 -12.63 -33.66
C HIS A 87 8.99 -11.35 -33.20
N PRO A 88 8.61 -10.18 -33.76
CA PRO A 88 9.16 -8.92 -33.30
C PRO A 88 8.89 -8.70 -31.81
N PRO A 89 9.87 -8.17 -31.04
CA PRO A 89 9.74 -7.96 -29.61
C PRO A 89 8.52 -7.09 -29.33
N GLN A 90 7.54 -7.65 -28.62
CA GLN A 90 6.36 -6.92 -28.19
C GLN A 90 6.64 -6.20 -26.86
N PRO A 91 6.19 -4.95 -26.70
CA PRO A 91 6.31 -4.27 -25.42
C PRO A 91 5.51 -5.01 -24.36
N TYR A 92 6.14 -5.35 -23.25
CA TYR A 92 5.45 -5.97 -22.13
C TYR A 92 4.51 -4.94 -21.50
N ARG A 93 3.20 -5.16 -21.62
CA ARG A 93 2.20 -4.30 -20.98
C ARG A 93 1.87 -4.82 -19.59
N TRP A 94 2.28 -4.07 -18.61
CA TRP A 94 1.81 -4.26 -17.22
C TRP A 94 0.34 -3.82 -17.11
N GLY A 95 -0.57 -4.77 -17.34
CA GLY A 95 -1.99 -4.52 -17.15
C GLY A 95 -2.34 -4.35 -15.68
N VAL A 96 -3.41 -3.59 -15.41
CA VAL A 96 -3.92 -3.36 -14.04
C VAL A 96 -4.24 -4.68 -13.33
N GLY A 97 -4.78 -5.68 -14.03
CA GLY A 97 -5.15 -6.97 -13.46
C GLY A 97 -3.98 -7.78 -12.89
N PRO A 98 -2.93 -8.07 -13.68
CA PRO A 98 -1.72 -8.72 -13.19
C PRO A 98 -1.08 -7.98 -12.03
N TYR A 99 -0.97 -6.65 -12.11
CA TYR A 99 -0.40 -5.86 -11.02
C TYR A 99 -1.23 -5.97 -9.74
N LEU A 100 -2.56 -5.86 -9.84
CA LEU A 100 -3.45 -5.96 -8.69
C LEU A 100 -3.31 -7.30 -7.97
N ARG A 101 -3.13 -8.39 -8.72
CA ARG A 101 -2.92 -9.72 -8.13
C ARG A 101 -1.68 -9.77 -7.24
N TYR A 102 -0.55 -9.27 -7.72
CA TYR A 102 0.69 -9.24 -6.94
C TYR A 102 0.64 -8.17 -5.84
N GLY A 103 0.12 -7.00 -6.15
CA GLY A 103 -0.05 -5.90 -5.20
C GLY A 103 -0.96 -6.26 -4.03
N ALA A 104 -2.07 -6.96 -4.28
CA ALA A 104 -2.97 -7.42 -3.23
C ALA A 104 -2.31 -8.45 -2.30
N ILE A 105 -1.52 -9.39 -2.85
CA ILE A 105 -0.77 -10.34 -2.03
C ILE A 105 0.25 -9.60 -1.17
N HIS A 106 1.02 -8.70 -1.77
CA HIS A 106 2.05 -7.93 -1.07
C HIS A 106 1.45 -7.03 0.03
N ALA A 107 0.39 -6.29 -0.29
CA ALA A 107 -0.32 -5.46 0.67
C ALA A 107 -0.94 -6.29 1.81
N GLY A 108 -1.51 -7.46 1.48
CA GLY A 108 -2.06 -8.39 2.46
C GLY A 108 -1.00 -8.94 3.42
N VAL A 109 0.16 -9.31 2.91
CA VAL A 109 1.29 -9.75 3.74
C VAL A 109 1.79 -8.62 4.65
N GLN A 110 2.03 -7.43 4.10
CA GLN A 110 2.46 -6.27 4.90
C GLN A 110 1.44 -5.90 5.97
N PHE A 111 0.17 -5.84 5.61
CA PHE A 111 -0.91 -5.56 6.57
C PHE A 111 -0.98 -6.62 7.67
N SER A 112 -0.88 -7.91 7.31
CA SER A 112 -0.92 -9.00 8.28
C SER A 112 0.25 -8.95 9.27
N ILE A 113 1.45 -8.65 8.79
CA ILE A 113 2.64 -8.47 9.63
C ILE A 113 2.44 -7.29 10.58
N ALA A 114 1.98 -6.16 10.08
CA ALA A 114 1.74 -4.96 10.89
C ALA A 114 0.62 -5.20 11.93
N ALA A 115 -0.48 -5.86 11.54
CA ALA A 115 -1.57 -6.19 12.44
C ALA A 115 -1.14 -7.20 13.52
N ALA A 116 -0.40 -8.24 13.13
CA ALA A 116 0.15 -9.21 14.08
C ALA A 116 1.11 -8.55 15.09
N TRP A 117 1.97 -7.65 14.61
CA TRP A 117 2.86 -6.89 15.48
C TRP A 117 2.08 -6.02 16.48
N VAL A 118 1.06 -5.30 16.02
CA VAL A 118 0.18 -4.50 16.88
C VAL A 118 -0.49 -5.39 17.95
N LEU A 119 -0.95 -6.59 17.58
CA LEU A 119 -1.60 -7.53 18.51
C LEU A 119 -0.64 -8.11 19.55
N VAL A 120 0.64 -8.21 19.25
CA VAL A 120 1.66 -8.73 20.17
C VAL A 120 2.15 -7.65 21.15
N VAL A 121 2.16 -6.39 20.71
CA VAL A 121 2.73 -5.27 21.50
C VAL A 121 1.67 -4.61 22.39
N LEU A 122 0.40 -4.69 22.03
CA LEU A 122 -0.75 -4.15 22.79
C LEU A 122 -1.44 -5.21 23.63
#